data_d2d520a88d71d15a34c7da54be8050c4
#
_entry.id   d2d520a88d71d15a34c7da54be8050c4
#
_cell.length_a   1.000
_cell.length_b   1.000
_cell.length_c   1.000
_cell.angle_alpha   90.00
_cell.angle_beta   90.00
_cell.angle_gamma   90.00
#
_symmetry.space_group_name_H-M   'P 1'
#
loop_
_entity.id
_entity.type
_entity.pdbx_description
1 polymer ?
#
loop_
_entity_poly.entity_id
_entity_poly.type
_entity_poly.pdbx_seq_one_letter_code
_entity_poly.pdbx_strand_id
1 'polypeptide(L)'
;IAHVSISDIAEDKYGFLWLASQSGVDKFDGYTFRNFGLWGEDKSTGLQTLFALQIEASLDGQYLWVGTYSGLSRIDVDTESFKHYTLPASEPFNKQVINRIKTTHNGQLWIVSERNLYTYSPESDSVELVSYLPSTTSTLTDIELIGNTLYVTSTSGLYKLDPFKKSLELVAFENMNFTRLVAAEKSQFWLGTATHGACLFNPDEQSTIIDKSCTSETHGLSDNYVTDILLKDNGDIWVSTQRGLNILTSHNPNSVLRAPINEKDAAKERISSLYQTKAGLVVVGTRDDGFAISNPLLSNFYSQEIGEGRIISSLSNYKDNQVWVANEKGLWLYDTISKTQQGPFTSNGAIASSEDTNDKLLSVFYHTKSDALWVTTRTGLAKLNPQTRNLEFVALNGKSGYSINIDDDGDIWYGGYSDGLFVYRPSEDRVIKQW
;
A
#
# COMPACT_ATOMS: atom_id res chain seq x y z
N ILE A 1 7.73 17.25 3.08
CA ILE A 1 8.69 16.36 3.72
C ILE A 1 9.90 17.17 4.18
N ALA A 2 10.38 16.95 5.40
CA ALA A 2 11.50 17.71 5.97
C ALA A 2 12.87 17.22 5.48
N HIS A 3 12.98 15.94 5.12
CA HIS A 3 14.21 15.36 4.58
C HIS A 3 13.93 14.29 3.53
N VAL A 4 14.74 14.24 2.50
CA VAL A 4 14.56 13.30 1.37
C VAL A 4 15.01 11.87 1.67
N SER A 5 15.81 11.65 2.73
CA SER A 5 16.26 10.31 3.13
C SER A 5 15.27 9.69 4.11
N ILE A 6 14.45 8.80 3.63
CA ILE A 6 13.49 8.04 4.43
C ILE A 6 14.15 6.77 4.93
N SER A 7 14.10 6.56 6.24
CA SER A 7 14.67 5.37 6.89
C SER A 7 13.66 4.26 7.05
N ASP A 8 12.41 4.61 7.44
CA ASP A 8 11.34 3.65 7.69
C ASP A 8 9.97 4.32 7.58
N ILE A 9 8.89 3.52 7.48
CA ILE A 9 7.53 3.98 7.22
C ILE A 9 6.55 3.18 8.07
N ALA A 10 5.57 3.86 8.68
CA ALA A 10 4.45 3.24 9.37
C ALA A 10 3.13 3.95 9.03
N GLU A 11 2.02 3.30 9.34
CA GLU A 11 0.66 3.83 9.19
C GLU A 11 -0.05 3.80 10.53
N ASP A 12 -0.70 4.89 10.92
CA ASP A 12 -1.46 4.98 12.15
C ASP A 12 -2.89 4.41 12.01
N LYS A 13 -3.68 4.47 13.08
CA LYS A 13 -5.06 3.98 13.10
C LYS A 13 -6.01 4.75 12.17
N TYR A 14 -5.64 5.97 11.79
CA TYR A 14 -6.42 6.83 10.88
C TYR A 14 -6.03 6.66 9.42
N GLY A 15 -4.97 5.91 9.12
CA GLY A 15 -4.44 5.73 7.77
C GLY A 15 -3.43 6.81 7.34
N PHE A 16 -2.98 7.67 8.26
CA PHE A 16 -1.91 8.62 7.97
C PHE A 16 -0.56 7.92 7.95
N LEU A 17 0.27 8.30 6.98
CA LEU A 17 1.62 7.77 6.88
C LEU A 17 2.57 8.58 7.77
N TRP A 18 3.45 7.86 8.44
CA TRP A 18 4.51 8.43 9.26
C TRP A 18 5.86 7.97 8.73
N LEU A 19 6.73 8.91 8.44
CA LEU A 19 8.00 8.70 7.76
C LEU A 19 9.14 9.05 8.71
N ALA A 20 9.95 8.07 9.06
CA ALA A 20 11.19 8.30 9.80
C ALA A 20 12.27 8.81 8.85
N SER A 21 13.00 9.84 9.25
CA SER A 21 14.02 10.49 8.44
C SER A 21 15.18 11.04 9.27
N GLN A 22 16.18 11.61 8.61
CA GLN A 22 17.28 12.32 9.28
C GLN A 22 16.87 13.66 9.92
N SER A 23 15.67 14.15 9.66
CA SER A 23 15.12 15.38 10.23
C SER A 23 13.96 15.15 11.19
N GLY A 24 13.87 13.95 11.75
CA GLY A 24 12.80 13.55 12.66
C GLY A 24 11.77 12.65 11.99
N VAL A 25 10.51 12.85 12.34
CA VAL A 25 9.38 12.10 11.81
C VAL A 25 8.42 13.05 11.12
N ASP A 26 8.04 12.74 9.90
CA ASP A 26 7.02 13.45 9.13
C ASP A 26 5.71 12.67 9.13
N LYS A 27 4.59 13.31 9.51
CA LYS A 27 3.23 12.81 9.30
C LYS A 27 2.69 13.32 7.98
N PHE A 28 2.15 12.42 7.16
CA PHE A 28 1.56 12.72 5.86
C PHE A 28 0.09 12.34 5.82
N ASP A 29 -0.78 13.29 5.53
CA ASP A 29 -2.24 13.13 5.47
C ASP A 29 -2.79 12.88 4.06
N GLY A 30 -1.91 12.69 3.07
CA GLY A 30 -2.25 12.58 1.66
C GLY A 30 -2.04 13.89 0.88
N TYR A 31 -1.93 15.03 1.55
CA TYR A 31 -1.79 16.36 0.95
C TYR A 31 -0.64 17.16 1.54
N THR A 32 -0.49 17.14 2.85
CA THR A 32 0.47 17.98 3.58
C THR A 32 1.36 17.15 4.49
N PHE A 33 2.54 17.71 4.79
CA PHE A 33 3.47 17.14 5.76
C PHE A 33 3.51 17.99 7.03
N ARG A 34 3.47 17.30 8.17
CA ARG A 34 3.78 17.89 9.47
C ARG A 34 5.01 17.21 10.05
N ASN A 35 6.07 17.98 10.29
CA ASN A 35 7.31 17.46 10.84
C ASN A 35 7.35 17.56 12.37
N PHE A 36 7.84 16.49 12.99
CA PHE A 36 8.17 16.39 14.42
C PHE A 36 9.68 16.19 14.54
N GLY A 37 10.38 17.29 14.78
CA GLY A 37 11.83 17.32 14.93
C GLY A 37 12.28 17.17 16.39
N LEU A 38 13.34 17.90 16.77
CA LEU A 38 13.80 17.95 18.15
C LEU A 38 12.73 18.60 19.05
N TRP A 39 12.60 18.09 20.27
CA TRP A 39 11.81 18.78 21.29
C TRP A 39 12.37 20.17 21.59
N GLY A 40 11.48 21.10 21.96
CA GLY A 40 11.83 22.41 22.49
C GLY A 40 12.01 22.37 24.03
N GLU A 41 11.45 23.37 24.70
CA GLU A 41 11.40 23.40 26.18
C GLU A 41 10.55 22.23 26.76
N ASP A 42 9.49 21.87 26.04
CA ASP A 42 8.63 20.72 26.39
C ASP A 42 9.08 19.46 25.65
N LYS A 43 9.55 18.47 26.43
CA LYS A 43 10.03 17.19 25.91
C LYS A 43 8.90 16.33 25.27
N SER A 44 7.65 16.63 25.53
CA SER A 44 6.51 15.93 24.93
C SER A 44 6.21 16.35 23.49
N THR A 45 6.89 17.32 22.93
CA THR A 45 6.58 17.91 21.62
C THR A 45 7.45 17.40 20.46
N GLY A 46 8.44 16.57 20.72
CA GLY A 46 9.34 16.10 19.69
C GLY A 46 10.29 14.98 20.13
N LEU A 47 11.29 14.69 19.34
CA LEU A 47 12.29 13.63 19.55
C LEU A 47 13.50 14.12 20.33
N GLN A 48 14.23 13.17 20.95
CA GLN A 48 15.53 13.44 21.59
C GLN A 48 16.64 13.78 20.60
N THR A 49 16.55 13.25 19.40
CA THR A 49 17.49 13.49 18.31
C THR A 49 16.77 13.47 16.98
N LEU A 50 17.28 14.20 16.00
CA LEU A 50 16.66 14.27 14.66
C LEU A 50 16.74 12.96 13.89
N PHE A 51 17.74 12.12 14.14
CA PHE A 51 17.93 10.89 13.34
C PHE A 51 16.96 9.78 13.79
N ALA A 52 15.76 9.75 13.19
CA ALA A 52 14.84 8.64 13.31
C ALA A 52 15.25 7.53 12.34
N LEU A 53 15.51 6.34 12.87
CA LEU A 53 15.99 5.17 12.13
C LEU A 53 14.86 4.18 11.81
N GLN A 54 13.98 4.01 12.77
CA GLN A 54 12.88 3.04 12.70
C GLN A 54 11.60 3.68 13.19
N ILE A 55 10.47 3.27 12.61
CA ILE A 55 9.15 3.61 13.09
C ILE A 55 8.24 2.39 12.96
N GLU A 56 7.51 2.07 14.03
CA GLU A 56 6.65 0.91 14.10
C GLU A 56 5.35 1.26 14.80
N ALA A 57 4.21 0.85 14.24
CA ALA A 57 2.92 1.05 14.85
C ALA A 57 2.63 -0.03 15.91
N SER A 58 1.95 0.33 17.01
CA SER A 58 1.30 -0.64 17.86
C SER A 58 0.21 -1.39 17.09
N LEU A 59 -0.17 -2.57 17.55
CA LEU A 59 -1.11 -3.44 16.85
C LEU A 59 -2.47 -2.76 16.55
N ASP A 60 -2.92 -1.91 17.46
CA ASP A 60 -4.14 -1.10 17.34
C ASP A 60 -3.93 0.24 16.60
N GLY A 61 -2.68 0.58 16.29
CA GLY A 61 -2.30 1.84 15.65
C GLY A 61 -2.45 3.08 16.54
N GLN A 62 -2.68 2.90 17.85
CA GLN A 62 -2.82 4.01 18.82
C GLN A 62 -1.48 4.69 19.09
N TYR A 63 -0.41 3.92 19.08
CA TYR A 63 0.95 4.40 19.34
C TYR A 63 1.86 4.14 18.15
N LEU A 64 2.82 5.04 17.98
CA LEU A 64 3.95 4.84 17.08
C LEU A 64 5.24 4.83 17.91
N TRP A 65 6.05 3.82 17.69
CA TRP A 65 7.34 3.67 18.32
C TRP A 65 8.42 4.13 17.38
N VAL A 66 9.26 5.03 17.83
CA VAL A 66 10.34 5.64 17.03
C VAL A 66 11.68 5.31 17.64
N GLY A 67 12.48 4.58 16.88
CA GLY A 67 13.86 4.26 17.22
C GLY A 67 14.81 5.29 16.63
N THR A 68 15.71 5.79 17.47
CA THR A 68 16.67 6.83 17.12
C THR A 68 18.11 6.41 17.45
N TYR A 69 19.08 7.28 17.15
CA TYR A 69 20.45 7.12 17.63
C TYR A 69 20.60 7.27 19.16
N SER A 70 19.59 7.82 19.84
CA SER A 70 19.67 8.16 21.28
C SER A 70 18.63 7.43 22.14
N GLY A 71 17.92 6.43 21.60
CA GLY A 71 16.95 5.66 22.34
C GLY A 71 15.61 5.54 21.63
N LEU A 72 14.61 5.14 22.42
CA LEU A 72 13.26 4.86 21.98
C LEU A 72 12.31 5.99 22.37
N SER A 73 11.42 6.35 21.47
CA SER A 73 10.30 7.28 21.75
C SER A 73 8.99 6.61 21.38
N ARG A 74 7.91 6.96 22.08
CA ARG A 74 6.54 6.60 21.74
C ARG A 74 5.74 7.86 21.46
N ILE A 75 5.01 7.88 20.37
CA ILE A 75 4.08 8.94 19.98
C ILE A 75 2.66 8.42 20.24
N ASP A 76 1.87 9.17 20.97
CA ASP A 76 0.43 8.97 21.03
C ASP A 76 -0.21 9.64 19.82
N VAL A 77 -0.93 8.86 19.01
CA VAL A 77 -1.46 9.31 17.71
C VAL A 77 -2.57 10.35 17.87
N ASP A 78 -3.35 10.28 18.96
CA ASP A 78 -4.48 11.20 19.19
C ASP A 78 -4.01 12.56 19.69
N THR A 79 -3.05 12.56 20.61
CA THR A 79 -2.54 13.79 21.25
C THR A 79 -1.29 14.33 20.56
N GLU A 80 -0.65 13.53 19.71
CA GLU A 80 0.64 13.78 19.06
C GLU A 80 1.75 14.10 20.11
N SER A 81 1.60 13.57 21.31
CA SER A 81 2.55 13.75 22.41
C SER A 81 3.59 12.63 22.43
N PHE A 82 4.80 12.98 22.85
CA PHE A 82 5.95 12.09 22.88
C PHE A 82 6.25 11.64 24.32
N LYS A 83 6.57 10.36 24.46
CA LYS A 83 7.19 9.81 25.66
C LYS A 83 8.49 9.11 25.28
N HIS A 84 9.54 9.32 26.09
CA HIS A 84 10.89 8.83 25.83
C HIS A 84 11.29 7.75 26.82
N TYR A 85 11.99 6.74 26.31
CA TYR A 85 12.44 5.58 27.07
C TYR A 85 13.96 5.45 26.95
N THR A 86 14.61 5.28 28.08
CA THR A 86 16.04 4.94 28.14
C THR A 86 16.16 3.42 28.16
N LEU A 87 17.00 2.87 27.30
CA LEU A 87 17.29 1.43 27.31
C LEU A 87 18.13 1.11 28.54
N PRO A 88 17.84 0.01 29.30
CA PRO A 88 18.69 -0.45 30.36
C PRO A 88 20.13 -0.66 29.87
N ALA A 89 21.09 -0.18 30.63
CA ALA A 89 22.50 -0.33 30.28
C ALA A 89 22.89 -1.83 30.32
N SER A 90 23.58 -2.27 29.25
CA SER A 90 24.29 -3.54 29.25
C SER A 90 25.79 -3.26 29.15
N GLU A 91 26.53 -3.51 30.24
CA GLU A 91 27.99 -3.36 30.21
C GLU A 91 28.63 -4.37 29.24
N PRO A 92 29.65 -3.98 28.45
CA PRO A 92 30.34 -2.68 28.42
C PRO A 92 29.82 -1.71 27.36
N PHE A 93 28.66 -1.93 26.76
CA PHE A 93 28.14 -1.13 25.63
C PHE A 93 26.90 -0.35 26.04
N ASN A 94 27.04 0.95 26.14
CA ASN A 94 25.96 1.87 26.53
C ASN A 94 25.44 2.71 25.36
N LYS A 95 25.43 2.15 24.15
CA LYS A 95 24.85 2.81 23.00
C LYS A 95 23.34 2.60 22.97
N GLN A 96 22.63 3.69 22.69
CA GLN A 96 21.16 3.73 22.66
C GLN A 96 20.59 3.66 21.23
N VAL A 97 21.44 3.31 20.23
CA VAL A 97 21.05 3.24 18.83
C VAL A 97 20.05 2.12 18.60
N ILE A 98 18.89 2.43 18.13
CA ILE A 98 17.87 1.44 17.81
C ILE A 98 18.04 0.98 16.36
N ASN A 99 18.37 -0.29 16.16
CA ASN A 99 18.54 -0.89 14.84
C ASN A 99 17.24 -1.39 14.25
N ARG A 100 16.34 -1.93 15.09
CA ARG A 100 15.01 -2.41 14.68
C ARG A 100 14.01 -2.34 15.83
N ILE A 101 12.78 -2.03 15.45
CA ILE A 101 11.59 -2.16 16.30
C ILE A 101 10.60 -3.05 15.57
N LYS A 102 9.95 -3.95 16.29
CA LYS A 102 8.94 -4.83 15.72
C LYS A 102 7.83 -5.11 16.72
N THR A 103 6.60 -4.84 16.31
CA THR A 103 5.40 -5.29 17.01
C THR A 103 5.01 -6.65 16.43
N THR A 104 5.04 -7.69 17.25
CA THR A 104 4.66 -9.03 16.81
C THR A 104 3.14 -9.22 16.80
N HIS A 105 2.65 -10.25 16.12
CA HIS A 105 1.21 -10.52 15.96
C HIS A 105 0.45 -10.72 17.29
N ASN A 106 1.14 -11.03 18.38
CA ASN A 106 0.58 -11.10 19.73
C ASN A 106 0.62 -9.76 20.49
N GLY A 107 1.04 -8.67 19.82
CA GLY A 107 1.09 -7.32 20.39
C GLY A 107 2.34 -7.00 21.20
N GLN A 108 3.29 -7.94 21.34
CA GLN A 108 4.54 -7.69 22.06
C GLN A 108 5.48 -6.82 21.23
N LEU A 109 5.97 -5.74 21.82
CA LEU A 109 6.99 -4.89 21.19
C LEU A 109 8.39 -5.42 21.53
N TRP A 110 9.17 -5.63 20.48
CA TRP A 110 10.57 -6.01 20.54
C TRP A 110 11.46 -4.89 19.99
N ILE A 111 12.60 -4.70 20.61
CA ILE A 111 13.55 -3.65 20.25
C ILE A 111 14.95 -4.28 20.14
N VAL A 112 15.61 -4.02 19.06
CA VAL A 112 16.99 -4.42 18.81
C VAL A 112 17.87 -3.18 18.82
N SER A 113 18.88 -3.19 19.67
CA SER A 113 19.88 -2.12 19.77
C SER A 113 21.27 -2.74 19.83
N GLU A 114 22.08 -2.52 18.80
CA GLU A 114 23.42 -3.07 18.69
C GLU A 114 23.41 -4.62 18.91
N ARG A 115 23.82 -5.08 20.06
CA ARG A 115 23.89 -6.49 20.44
C ARG A 115 22.74 -6.95 21.34
N ASN A 116 21.93 -6.03 21.79
CA ASN A 116 20.95 -6.25 22.82
C ASN A 116 19.54 -6.40 22.27
N LEU A 117 18.82 -7.33 22.85
CA LEU A 117 17.42 -7.58 22.60
C LEU A 117 16.61 -7.13 23.81
N TYR A 118 15.68 -6.20 23.58
CA TYR A 118 14.80 -5.67 24.60
C TYR A 118 13.34 -5.94 24.24
N THR A 119 12.49 -5.81 25.25
CA THR A 119 11.05 -5.81 25.10
C THR A 119 10.45 -4.67 25.91
N TYR A 120 9.26 -4.20 25.47
CA TYR A 120 8.48 -3.24 26.24
C TYR A 120 7.49 -3.96 27.14
N SER A 121 7.44 -3.56 28.40
CA SER A 121 6.47 -4.00 29.41
C SER A 121 5.40 -2.94 29.60
N PRO A 122 4.14 -3.19 29.19
CA PRO A 122 3.05 -2.24 29.40
C PRO A 122 2.71 -2.03 30.88
N GLU A 123 2.90 -3.06 31.72
CA GLU A 123 2.57 -3.02 33.17
C GLU A 123 3.46 -2.04 33.93
N SER A 124 4.75 -2.02 33.61
CA SER A 124 5.72 -1.10 34.23
C SER A 124 5.96 0.16 33.39
N ASP A 125 5.38 0.23 32.20
CA ASP A 125 5.62 1.28 31.18
C ASP A 125 7.12 1.55 30.98
N SER A 126 7.90 0.49 30.82
CA SER A 126 9.36 0.51 30.71
C SER A 126 9.88 -0.50 29.70
N VAL A 127 11.14 -0.32 29.31
CA VAL A 127 11.88 -1.24 28.44
C VAL A 127 12.76 -2.16 29.28
N GLU A 128 12.72 -3.45 29.00
CA GLU A 128 13.46 -4.48 29.73
C GLU A 128 14.46 -5.19 28.82
N LEU A 129 15.67 -5.44 29.32
CA LEU A 129 16.68 -6.26 28.62
C LEU A 129 16.28 -7.74 28.75
N VAL A 130 16.14 -8.41 27.62
CA VAL A 130 15.79 -9.85 27.56
C VAL A 130 17.03 -10.71 27.33
N SER A 131 17.87 -10.33 26.35
CA SER A 131 19.04 -11.11 25.96
C SER A 131 20.06 -10.22 25.26
N TYR A 132 21.21 -10.78 24.98
CA TYR A 132 22.25 -10.12 24.19
C TYR A 132 23.07 -11.13 23.36
N LEU A 133 23.68 -10.65 22.27
CA LEU A 133 24.60 -11.44 21.47
C LEU A 133 25.98 -11.47 22.14
N PRO A 134 26.56 -12.66 22.43
CA PRO A 134 27.85 -12.76 23.11
C PRO A 134 29.03 -12.16 22.32
N SER A 135 28.96 -12.21 20.98
CA SER A 135 30.01 -11.68 20.11
C SER A 135 30.19 -10.17 20.29
N THR A 136 31.42 -9.71 20.38
CA THR A 136 31.76 -8.29 20.52
C THR A 136 31.84 -7.53 19.18
N THR A 137 31.89 -8.27 18.07
CA THR A 137 32.07 -7.71 16.71
C THR A 137 30.80 -7.77 15.86
N SER A 138 29.75 -8.45 16.36
CA SER A 138 28.52 -8.67 15.61
C SER A 138 27.38 -7.84 16.20
N THR A 139 26.46 -7.40 15.35
CA THR A 139 25.26 -6.65 15.72
C THR A 139 24.01 -7.40 15.32
N LEU A 140 22.95 -7.28 16.10
CA LEU A 140 21.61 -7.74 15.74
C LEU A 140 21.02 -6.80 14.69
N THR A 141 20.31 -7.38 13.71
CA THR A 141 19.81 -6.60 12.56
C THR A 141 18.30 -6.58 12.45
N ASP A 142 17.64 -7.72 12.63
CA ASP A 142 16.17 -7.82 12.53
C ASP A 142 15.62 -8.91 13.45
N ILE A 143 14.29 -8.93 13.61
CA ILE A 143 13.60 -9.84 14.53
C ILE A 143 12.21 -10.19 13.99
N GLU A 144 11.77 -11.44 14.16
CA GLU A 144 10.44 -11.89 13.78
C GLU A 144 9.96 -13.02 14.69
N LEU A 145 8.68 -13.02 15.05
CA LEU A 145 8.01 -14.10 15.76
C LEU A 145 7.35 -15.04 14.77
N ILE A 146 7.85 -16.26 14.66
CA ILE A 146 7.37 -17.29 13.73
C ILE A 146 6.81 -18.46 14.55
N GLY A 147 5.50 -18.65 14.46
CA GLY A 147 4.80 -19.49 15.43
C GLY A 147 4.99 -18.96 16.86
N ASN A 148 5.61 -19.73 17.73
CA ASN A 148 5.95 -19.34 19.11
C ASN A 148 7.45 -19.12 19.31
N THR A 149 8.24 -19.13 18.25
CA THR A 149 9.70 -18.98 18.32
C THR A 149 10.11 -17.61 17.81
N LEU A 150 10.83 -16.87 18.63
CA LEU A 150 11.42 -15.59 18.25
C LEU A 150 12.76 -15.84 17.56
N TYR A 151 12.83 -15.50 16.29
CA TYR A 151 14.06 -15.52 15.50
C TYR A 151 14.66 -14.13 15.43
N VAL A 152 15.98 -14.08 15.43
CA VAL A 152 16.75 -12.83 15.41
C VAL A 152 17.90 -13.00 14.43
N THR A 153 18.03 -12.10 13.50
CA THR A 153 19.17 -12.04 12.57
C THR A 153 20.26 -11.12 13.09
N SER A 154 21.46 -11.38 12.63
CA SER A 154 22.64 -10.56 12.96
C SER A 154 23.59 -10.43 11.77
N THR A 155 24.64 -9.66 11.95
CA THR A 155 25.76 -9.60 10.99
C THR A 155 26.62 -10.87 10.97
N SER A 156 26.31 -11.88 11.80
CA SER A 156 27.08 -13.10 11.93
C SER A 156 26.27 -14.39 11.99
N GLY A 157 24.97 -14.34 11.70
CA GLY A 157 24.13 -15.54 11.68
C GLY A 157 22.68 -15.30 12.03
N LEU A 158 21.92 -16.41 11.98
CA LEU A 158 20.53 -16.50 12.39
C LEU A 158 20.44 -17.17 13.76
N TYR A 159 19.74 -16.54 14.68
CA TYR A 159 19.57 -16.98 16.06
C TYR A 159 18.11 -17.18 16.40
N LYS A 160 17.82 -17.94 17.44
CA LYS A 160 16.52 -18.00 18.12
C LYS A 160 16.68 -17.68 19.60
N LEU A 161 15.67 -17.10 20.19
CA LEU A 161 15.62 -16.86 21.63
C LEU A 161 15.18 -18.14 22.35
N ASP A 162 16.01 -18.62 23.29
CA ASP A 162 15.56 -19.56 24.32
C ASP A 162 14.86 -18.76 25.42
N PRO A 163 13.55 -18.90 25.62
CA PRO A 163 12.79 -18.08 26.57
C PRO A 163 13.10 -18.43 28.03
N PHE A 164 13.57 -19.65 28.29
CA PHE A 164 13.89 -20.09 29.66
C PHE A 164 15.28 -19.62 30.10
N LYS A 165 16.28 -19.77 29.21
CA LYS A 165 17.66 -19.33 29.48
C LYS A 165 17.86 -17.84 29.24
N LYS A 166 16.90 -17.19 28.54
CA LYS A 166 17.03 -15.81 28.04
C LYS A 166 18.34 -15.61 27.25
N SER A 167 18.68 -16.58 26.40
CA SER A 167 19.88 -16.56 25.55
C SER A 167 19.56 -16.72 24.09
N LEU A 168 20.37 -16.11 23.23
CA LEU A 168 20.31 -16.28 21.79
C LEU A 168 21.15 -17.50 21.40
N GLU A 169 20.49 -18.51 20.78
CA GLU A 169 21.11 -19.73 20.28
C GLU A 169 21.25 -19.65 18.76
N LEU A 170 22.45 -19.91 18.23
CA LEU A 170 22.68 -19.94 16.77
C LEU A 170 21.88 -21.10 16.16
N VAL A 171 21.07 -20.78 15.14
CA VAL A 171 20.26 -21.76 14.40
C VAL A 171 20.96 -22.17 13.12
N ALA A 172 21.45 -21.19 12.35
CA ALA A 172 22.04 -21.45 11.05
C ALA A 172 22.92 -20.28 10.57
N PHE A 173 23.73 -20.58 9.55
CA PHE A 173 24.44 -19.57 8.76
C PHE A 173 25.47 -18.77 9.55
N GLU A 174 26.30 -19.43 10.32
CA GLU A 174 27.43 -18.80 11.02
C GLU A 174 28.27 -17.96 10.05
N ASN A 175 28.63 -16.73 10.46
CA ASN A 175 29.37 -15.73 9.68
C ASN A 175 28.65 -15.14 8.47
N MET A 176 27.32 -15.28 8.38
CA MET A 176 26.53 -14.61 7.36
C MET A 176 25.92 -13.32 7.86
N ASN A 177 26.04 -12.28 7.06
CA ASN A 177 25.49 -10.97 7.37
C ASN A 177 24.07 -10.84 6.82
N PHE A 178 23.08 -10.83 7.71
CA PHE A 178 21.68 -10.64 7.40
C PHE A 178 21.25 -9.18 7.62
N THR A 179 20.32 -8.73 6.81
CA THR A 179 19.77 -7.37 6.85
C THR A 179 18.29 -7.34 7.19
N ARG A 180 17.55 -8.40 6.81
CA ARG A 180 16.10 -8.52 7.01
C ARG A 180 15.66 -9.94 7.32
N LEU A 181 14.52 -10.00 8.05
CA LEU A 181 13.84 -11.25 8.39
C LEU A 181 12.34 -11.02 8.28
N VAL A 182 11.66 -11.78 7.44
CA VAL A 182 10.21 -11.65 7.19
C VAL A 182 9.56 -13.02 7.20
N ALA A 183 8.53 -13.20 8.06
CA ALA A 183 7.75 -14.42 8.11
C ALA A 183 7.06 -14.69 6.77
N ALA A 184 7.08 -15.95 6.34
CA ALA A 184 6.36 -16.46 5.18
C ALA A 184 5.37 -17.56 5.61
N GLU A 185 4.76 -18.23 4.67
CA GLU A 185 3.84 -19.33 4.97
C GLU A 185 4.58 -20.58 5.48
N LYS A 186 3.87 -21.46 6.19
CA LYS A 186 4.34 -22.81 6.61
C LYS A 186 5.63 -22.82 7.43
N SER A 187 5.76 -21.90 8.38
CA SER A 187 6.95 -21.72 9.23
C SER A 187 8.23 -21.35 8.48
N GLN A 188 8.14 -21.04 7.19
CA GLN A 188 9.24 -20.51 6.39
C GLN A 188 9.41 -19.02 6.62
N PHE A 189 10.57 -18.50 6.26
CA PHE A 189 10.82 -17.06 6.27
C PHE A 189 11.85 -16.64 5.22
N TRP A 190 11.68 -15.38 4.78
CA TRP A 190 12.62 -14.74 3.89
C TRP A 190 13.72 -14.05 4.68
N LEU A 191 14.95 -14.25 4.24
CA LEU A 191 16.16 -13.65 4.78
C LEU A 191 16.77 -12.73 3.73
N GLY A 192 16.84 -11.43 4.03
CA GLY A 192 17.65 -10.49 3.28
C GLY A 192 19.09 -10.55 3.74
N THR A 193 20.04 -10.54 2.82
CA THR A 193 21.47 -10.60 3.12
C THR A 193 22.21 -9.38 2.57
N ALA A 194 23.42 -9.17 3.07
CA ALA A 194 24.29 -8.12 2.56
C ALA A 194 25.04 -8.53 1.26
N THR A 195 25.11 -9.84 0.93
CA THR A 195 26.01 -10.33 -0.12
C THR A 195 25.43 -11.41 -1.02
N HIS A 196 24.33 -12.06 -0.63
CA HIS A 196 23.76 -13.22 -1.35
C HIS A 196 22.34 -13.00 -1.83
N GLY A 197 21.78 -11.79 -1.70
CA GLY A 197 20.43 -11.48 -2.10
C GLY A 197 19.36 -11.92 -1.08
N ALA A 198 18.20 -12.34 -1.56
CA ALA A 198 17.07 -12.77 -0.75
C ALA A 198 16.96 -14.31 -0.73
N CYS A 199 16.89 -14.90 0.46
CA CYS A 199 16.90 -16.34 0.66
C CYS A 199 15.63 -16.80 1.36
N LEU A 200 15.00 -17.87 0.86
CA LEU A 200 13.90 -18.54 1.55
C LEU A 200 14.50 -19.65 2.45
N PHE A 201 14.14 -19.65 3.73
CA PHE A 201 14.64 -20.61 4.70
C PHE A 201 13.49 -21.33 5.41
N ASN A 202 13.66 -22.65 5.59
CA ASN A 202 12.79 -23.48 6.39
C ASN A 202 13.59 -24.08 7.55
N PRO A 203 13.31 -23.70 8.80
CA PRO A 203 14.04 -24.22 9.96
C PRO A 203 13.83 -25.72 10.21
N ASP A 204 12.73 -26.30 9.70
CA ASP A 204 12.39 -27.71 9.90
C ASP A 204 13.17 -28.63 8.93
N GLU A 205 13.65 -28.12 7.81
CA GLU A 205 14.29 -28.92 6.76
C GLU A 205 15.80 -29.11 6.94
N GLN A 206 16.43 -28.55 7.96
CA GLN A 206 17.87 -28.58 8.23
C GLN A 206 18.79 -28.31 7.01
N SER A 207 18.21 -27.70 5.95
CA SER A 207 18.96 -27.37 4.74
C SER A 207 19.80 -26.11 4.98
N THR A 208 21.07 -26.30 5.27
CA THR A 208 22.05 -25.23 5.48
C THR A 208 22.66 -24.70 4.18
N ILE A 209 22.17 -25.14 3.01
CA ILE A 209 22.75 -24.77 1.71
C ILE A 209 22.03 -23.52 1.17
N ILE A 210 22.62 -22.38 1.44
CA ILE A 210 22.16 -21.06 1.00
C ILE A 210 22.04 -20.93 -0.53
N ASP A 211 23.00 -21.44 -1.26
CA ASP A 211 23.10 -21.22 -2.73
C ASP A 211 21.91 -21.72 -3.55
N LYS A 212 21.08 -22.61 -3.00
CA LYS A 212 19.89 -23.12 -3.70
C LYS A 212 18.59 -22.37 -3.39
N SER A 213 18.57 -21.60 -2.29
CA SER A 213 17.38 -20.90 -1.80
C SER A 213 17.46 -19.38 -1.99
N CYS A 214 18.60 -18.86 -2.43
CA CYS A 214 18.80 -17.42 -2.58
C CYS A 214 18.64 -16.95 -4.03
N THR A 215 17.91 -15.87 -4.20
CA THR A 215 17.84 -15.11 -5.44
C THR A 215 18.84 -13.96 -5.36
N SER A 216 19.84 -13.97 -6.23
CA SER A 216 20.96 -13.01 -6.26
C SER A 216 21.02 -12.25 -7.58
N GLU A 217 22.02 -11.40 -7.78
CA GLU A 217 22.27 -10.73 -9.07
C GLU A 217 22.37 -11.71 -10.24
N THR A 218 22.93 -12.92 -10.01
CA THR A 218 23.00 -13.97 -11.03
C THR A 218 21.63 -14.50 -11.45
N HIS A 219 20.59 -14.30 -10.63
CA HIS A 219 19.19 -14.63 -10.91
C HIS A 219 18.36 -13.42 -11.32
N GLY A 220 18.98 -12.25 -11.49
CA GLY A 220 18.33 -11.03 -11.99
C GLY A 220 17.98 -9.98 -10.94
N LEU A 221 18.32 -10.16 -9.65
CA LEU A 221 18.23 -9.06 -8.68
C LEU A 221 19.10 -7.88 -9.11
N SER A 222 18.65 -6.68 -8.78
CA SER A 222 19.39 -5.45 -9.10
C SER A 222 20.67 -5.29 -8.29
N ASP A 223 20.74 -5.91 -7.11
CA ASP A 223 21.92 -5.94 -6.23
C ASP A 223 21.80 -7.09 -5.22
N ASN A 224 22.91 -7.60 -4.73
CA ASN A 224 22.93 -8.64 -3.69
C ASN A 224 22.69 -8.08 -2.27
N TYR A 225 22.85 -6.78 -2.08
CA TYR A 225 22.57 -6.13 -0.79
C TYR A 225 21.09 -5.82 -0.68
N VAL A 226 20.35 -6.66 0.03
CA VAL A 226 18.92 -6.46 0.31
C VAL A 226 18.75 -5.43 1.42
N THR A 227 17.96 -4.41 1.17
CA THR A 227 17.65 -3.35 2.14
C THR A 227 16.34 -3.61 2.86
N ASP A 228 15.33 -4.15 2.15
CA ASP A 228 14.05 -4.53 2.75
C ASP A 228 13.34 -5.62 1.95
N ILE A 229 12.40 -6.32 2.59
CA ILE A 229 11.56 -7.34 1.98
C ILE A 229 10.12 -7.11 2.42
N LEU A 230 9.19 -7.09 1.47
CA LEU A 230 7.75 -7.00 1.71
C LEU A 230 7.04 -8.18 1.05
N LEU A 231 6.38 -9.00 1.87
CA LEU A 231 5.50 -10.06 1.38
C LEU A 231 4.09 -9.50 1.17
N LYS A 232 3.57 -9.66 -0.04
CA LYS A 232 2.23 -9.20 -0.43
C LYS A 232 1.18 -10.28 -0.20
N ASP A 233 -0.08 -9.86 0.02
CA ASP A 233 -1.21 -10.78 0.22
C ASP A 233 -1.46 -11.72 -0.99
N ASN A 234 -1.06 -11.32 -2.18
CA ASN A 234 -1.14 -12.14 -3.39
C ASN A 234 0.02 -13.16 -3.53
N GLY A 235 0.94 -13.19 -2.56
CA GLY A 235 2.11 -14.04 -2.54
C GLY A 235 3.32 -13.50 -3.31
N ASP A 236 3.23 -12.33 -3.94
CA ASP A 236 4.39 -11.66 -4.53
C ASP A 236 5.31 -11.13 -3.44
N ILE A 237 6.61 -11.19 -3.70
CA ILE A 237 7.63 -10.74 -2.78
C ILE A 237 8.35 -9.55 -3.41
N TRP A 238 8.28 -8.41 -2.73
CA TRP A 238 8.98 -7.21 -3.13
C TRP A 238 10.30 -7.15 -2.38
N VAL A 239 11.39 -7.12 -3.13
CA VAL A 239 12.76 -7.11 -2.58
C VAL A 239 13.42 -5.81 -3.01
N SER A 240 13.65 -4.93 -2.05
CA SER A 240 14.43 -3.73 -2.27
C SER A 240 15.92 -3.96 -2.04
N THR A 241 16.73 -3.27 -2.81
CA THR A 241 18.18 -3.37 -2.77
C THR A 241 18.81 -1.99 -2.82
N GLN A 242 20.13 -1.92 -2.72
CA GLN A 242 20.84 -0.65 -2.90
C GLN A 242 20.79 -0.12 -4.36
N ARG A 243 20.29 -0.91 -5.31
CA ARG A 243 20.22 -0.55 -6.75
C ARG A 243 18.85 -0.75 -7.35
N GLY A 244 17.79 -0.70 -6.54
CA GLY A 244 16.43 -0.72 -7.05
C GLY A 244 15.51 -1.72 -6.38
N LEU A 245 14.28 -1.78 -6.91
CA LEU A 245 13.20 -2.64 -6.46
C LEU A 245 12.99 -3.82 -7.41
N ASN A 246 12.82 -5.00 -6.83
CA ASN A 246 12.60 -6.25 -7.56
C ASN A 246 11.32 -6.91 -7.05
N ILE A 247 10.60 -7.58 -7.94
CA ILE A 247 9.41 -8.36 -7.61
C ILE A 247 9.66 -9.81 -8.01
N LEU A 248 9.55 -10.70 -7.02
CA LEU A 248 9.54 -12.14 -7.23
C LEU A 248 8.08 -12.56 -7.23
N THR A 249 7.60 -13.16 -8.30
CA THR A 249 6.21 -13.62 -8.37
C THR A 249 6.07 -14.98 -7.69
N SER A 250 4.95 -15.19 -6.99
CA SER A 250 4.64 -16.46 -6.30
C SER A 250 4.68 -17.70 -7.22
N HIS A 251 4.49 -17.51 -8.53
CA HIS A 251 4.43 -18.57 -9.52
C HIS A 251 5.81 -18.98 -10.05
N ASN A 252 6.82 -18.13 -9.90
CA ASN A 252 8.20 -18.44 -10.32
C ASN A 252 9.21 -17.61 -9.52
N PRO A 253 9.68 -18.12 -8.37
CA PRO A 253 10.64 -17.42 -7.52
C PRO A 253 12.00 -17.17 -8.20
N ASN A 254 12.27 -17.86 -9.32
CA ASN A 254 13.46 -17.63 -10.15
C ASN A 254 13.24 -16.56 -11.24
N SER A 255 12.04 -16.03 -11.36
CA SER A 255 11.71 -14.96 -12.32
C SER A 255 11.63 -13.64 -11.58
N VAL A 256 12.68 -12.85 -11.65
CA VAL A 256 12.73 -11.50 -11.09
C VAL A 256 12.19 -10.52 -12.11
N LEU A 257 11.08 -9.88 -11.77
CA LEU A 257 10.58 -8.73 -12.53
C LEU A 257 11.09 -7.46 -11.86
N ARG A 258 11.71 -6.57 -12.61
CA ARG A 258 11.98 -5.23 -12.12
C ARG A 258 10.65 -4.48 -11.99
N ALA A 259 10.39 -3.89 -10.84
CA ALA A 259 9.16 -3.16 -10.62
C ALA A 259 9.07 -1.97 -11.59
N PRO A 260 7.95 -1.82 -12.30
CA PRO A 260 7.67 -0.62 -13.05
C PRO A 260 7.26 0.50 -12.08
N ILE A 261 8.20 1.07 -11.36
CA ILE A 261 7.99 2.33 -10.68
C ILE A 261 8.34 3.39 -11.71
N ASN A 262 7.35 4.17 -12.13
CA ASN A 262 7.39 5.18 -13.19
C ASN A 262 8.74 5.41 -13.86
N GLU A 263 8.83 5.05 -15.09
CA GLU A 263 9.91 4.76 -16.02
C GLU A 263 11.24 5.53 -15.96
N LYS A 264 11.44 6.48 -15.07
CA LYS A 264 12.67 7.30 -15.17
C LYS A 264 13.65 7.15 -14.01
N ASP A 265 13.25 6.97 -12.75
CA ASP A 265 14.20 7.14 -11.66
C ASP A 265 14.21 6.11 -10.52
N ALA A 266 13.07 5.64 -10.01
CA ALA A 266 13.05 4.79 -8.81
C ALA A 266 13.59 3.35 -9.00
N ALA A 267 13.70 2.86 -10.23
CA ALA A 267 14.31 1.54 -10.52
C ALA A 267 15.85 1.52 -10.32
N LYS A 268 16.46 2.69 -10.12
CA LYS A 268 17.91 2.83 -9.94
C LYS A 268 18.29 3.40 -8.56
N GLU A 269 17.30 3.71 -7.73
CA GLU A 269 17.48 4.40 -6.48
C GLU A 269 17.79 3.47 -5.32
N ARG A 270 18.52 3.99 -4.33
CA ARG A 270 18.77 3.28 -3.08
C ARG A 270 17.51 3.26 -2.24
N ILE A 271 16.76 2.17 -2.33
CA ILE A 271 15.55 1.97 -1.54
C ILE A 271 15.93 1.58 -0.13
N SER A 272 15.33 2.21 0.86
CA SER A 272 15.60 2.00 2.27
C SER A 272 14.53 1.18 2.98
N SER A 273 13.26 1.36 2.59
CA SER A 273 12.13 0.73 3.24
C SER A 273 10.98 0.47 2.29
N LEU A 274 10.20 -0.56 2.58
CA LEU A 274 8.97 -0.94 1.89
C LEU A 274 7.86 -1.04 2.93
N TYR A 275 6.71 -0.47 2.64
CA TYR A 275 5.55 -0.54 3.52
C TYR A 275 4.27 -0.78 2.70
N GLN A 276 3.44 -1.73 3.12
CA GLN A 276 2.10 -1.90 2.56
C GLN A 276 1.07 -1.29 3.49
N THR A 277 0.34 -0.30 2.99
CA THR A 277 -0.76 0.33 3.74
C THR A 277 -1.94 -0.63 3.92
N LYS A 278 -2.81 -0.37 4.89
CA LYS A 278 -4.06 -1.12 5.08
C LYS A 278 -4.97 -1.06 3.84
N ALA A 279 -4.84 -0.01 3.03
CA ALA A 279 -5.53 0.11 1.73
C ALA A 279 -4.89 -0.69 0.59
N GLY A 280 -3.79 -1.42 0.85
CA GLY A 280 -3.08 -2.24 -0.15
C GLY A 280 -2.09 -1.47 -1.03
N LEU A 281 -1.91 -0.16 -0.82
CA LEU A 281 -0.87 0.62 -1.51
C LEU A 281 0.51 0.21 -1.00
N VAL A 282 1.52 0.28 -1.86
CA VAL A 282 2.92 0.10 -1.44
C VAL A 282 3.62 1.45 -1.42
N VAL A 283 4.18 1.77 -0.28
CA VAL A 283 5.01 2.96 -0.08
C VAL A 283 6.47 2.53 -0.10
N VAL A 284 7.26 3.20 -0.92
CA VAL A 284 8.68 2.92 -1.13
C VAL A 284 9.46 4.12 -0.64
N GLY A 285 10.19 3.96 0.45
CA GLY A 285 11.10 4.97 0.97
C GLY A 285 12.46 4.89 0.28
N THR A 286 13.05 6.03 -0.06
CA THR A 286 14.38 6.11 -0.68
C THR A 286 15.36 6.88 0.20
N ARG A 287 16.65 6.73 -0.06
CA ARG A 287 17.70 7.48 0.65
C ARG A 287 17.94 8.88 0.09
N ASP A 288 17.59 9.09 -1.17
CA ASP A 288 18.05 10.29 -1.89
C ASP A 288 16.90 11.12 -2.47
N ASP A 289 15.68 10.54 -2.66
CA ASP A 289 14.56 11.18 -3.37
C ASP A 289 13.20 11.12 -2.62
N GLY A 290 13.22 10.94 -1.30
CA GLY A 290 12.00 10.91 -0.50
C GLY A 290 11.28 9.57 -0.58
N PHE A 291 10.01 9.57 -0.97
CA PHE A 291 9.23 8.34 -1.09
C PHE A 291 8.34 8.36 -2.32
N ALA A 292 7.97 7.16 -2.77
CA ALA A 292 7.00 6.95 -3.83
C ALA A 292 5.84 6.07 -3.31
N ILE A 293 4.64 6.32 -3.81
CA ILE A 293 3.49 5.45 -3.55
C ILE A 293 3.19 4.69 -4.84
N SER A 294 3.30 3.36 -4.78
CA SER A 294 2.91 2.48 -5.87
C SER A 294 1.54 1.89 -5.57
N ASN A 295 0.56 2.22 -6.40
CA ASN A 295 -0.71 1.52 -6.38
C ASN A 295 -0.64 0.35 -7.36
N PRO A 296 -0.59 -0.91 -6.90
CA PRO A 296 -0.57 -2.08 -7.79
C PRO A 296 -1.81 -2.16 -8.70
N LEU A 297 -2.90 -1.50 -8.31
CA LEU A 297 -4.09 -1.36 -9.16
C LEU A 297 -3.88 -0.32 -10.27
N LEU A 298 -2.95 0.64 -10.11
CA LEU A 298 -2.64 1.66 -11.11
C LEU A 298 -1.64 1.19 -12.17
N SER A 299 -0.85 0.15 -11.92
CA SER A 299 0.00 -0.47 -12.94
C SER A 299 -0.80 -1.12 -14.08
N ASN A 300 -2.12 -1.20 -13.94
CA ASN A 300 -3.08 -1.67 -14.94
C ASN A 300 -3.89 -0.54 -15.57
N PHE A 301 -3.43 0.70 -15.57
CA PHE A 301 -4.01 1.70 -16.47
C PHE A 301 -3.62 1.35 -17.90
N TYR A 302 -4.49 0.61 -18.54
CA TYR A 302 -4.50 0.51 -20.00
C TYR A 302 -5.35 1.67 -20.53
N SER A 303 -4.77 2.52 -21.37
CA SER A 303 -5.57 3.40 -22.19
C SER A 303 -6.27 2.52 -23.24
N GLN A 304 -7.59 2.44 -23.17
CA GLN A 304 -8.39 1.74 -24.16
C GLN A 304 -9.23 2.78 -24.88
N GLU A 305 -9.04 2.85 -26.20
CA GLU A 305 -9.95 3.62 -27.04
C GLU A 305 -11.28 2.86 -27.15
N ILE A 306 -12.37 3.52 -26.74
CA ILE A 306 -13.73 2.97 -26.84
C ILE A 306 -14.47 3.68 -27.96
N GLY A 307 -14.70 2.96 -29.03
CA GLY A 307 -15.18 3.52 -30.27
C GLY A 307 -14.19 4.53 -30.86
N GLU A 308 -14.69 5.40 -31.72
CA GLU A 308 -13.92 6.51 -32.31
C GLU A 308 -13.99 7.81 -31.47
N GLY A 309 -14.60 7.75 -30.26
CA GLY A 309 -14.79 8.90 -29.39
C GLY A 309 -13.57 9.26 -28.56
N ARG A 310 -13.27 10.53 -28.41
CA ARG A 310 -12.15 11.03 -27.59
C ARG A 310 -12.55 11.46 -26.19
N ILE A 311 -13.84 11.75 -25.96
CA ILE A 311 -14.35 12.27 -24.68
C ILE A 311 -15.31 11.26 -24.09
N ILE A 312 -14.91 10.66 -22.97
CA ILE A 312 -15.82 9.84 -22.16
C ILE A 312 -16.62 10.79 -21.26
N SER A 313 -17.93 10.76 -21.39
CA SER A 313 -18.82 11.59 -20.58
C SER A 313 -19.28 10.91 -19.31
N SER A 314 -19.47 9.59 -19.33
CA SER A 314 -19.93 8.83 -18.16
C SER A 314 -19.65 7.34 -18.29
N LEU A 315 -19.53 6.68 -17.12
CA LEU A 315 -19.37 5.24 -16.98
C LEU A 315 -20.44 4.69 -16.02
N SER A 316 -20.91 3.47 -16.26
CA SER A 316 -21.78 2.75 -15.33
C SER A 316 -21.45 1.27 -15.33
N ASN A 317 -21.29 0.68 -14.16
CA ASN A 317 -21.10 -0.76 -14.04
C ASN A 317 -22.30 -1.52 -14.62
N TYR A 318 -22.05 -2.65 -15.25
CA TYR A 318 -23.07 -3.57 -15.73
C TYR A 318 -22.95 -4.91 -14.97
N LYS A 319 -23.04 -6.04 -15.64
CA LYS A 319 -22.91 -7.37 -15.04
C LYS A 319 -21.47 -7.83 -15.07
N ASP A 320 -21.01 -8.45 -13.99
CA ASP A 320 -19.65 -8.99 -13.85
C ASP A 320 -18.56 -8.00 -14.28
N ASN A 321 -17.84 -8.32 -15.35
CA ASN A 321 -16.69 -7.56 -15.83
C ASN A 321 -17.03 -6.57 -16.95
N GLN A 322 -18.28 -6.13 -17.04
CA GLN A 322 -18.73 -5.24 -18.12
C GLN A 322 -19.08 -3.84 -17.61
N VAL A 323 -18.77 -2.84 -18.43
CA VAL A 323 -18.99 -1.43 -18.13
C VAL A 323 -19.67 -0.76 -19.31
N TRP A 324 -20.75 -0.03 -19.03
CA TRP A 324 -21.34 0.89 -19.98
C TRP A 324 -20.52 2.17 -20.05
N VAL A 325 -20.21 2.60 -21.26
CA VAL A 325 -19.38 3.77 -21.54
C VAL A 325 -20.15 4.70 -22.47
N ALA A 326 -20.42 5.90 -22.02
CA ALA A 326 -20.99 6.96 -22.85
C ALA A 326 -19.88 7.88 -23.35
N ASN A 327 -19.87 8.16 -24.66
CA ASN A 327 -18.98 9.13 -25.28
C ASN A 327 -19.73 9.97 -26.33
N GLU A 328 -19.03 10.89 -27.00
CA GLU A 328 -19.63 11.77 -28.01
C GLU A 328 -20.10 11.04 -29.27
N LYS A 329 -19.77 9.76 -29.46
CA LYS A 329 -20.19 8.92 -30.60
C LYS A 329 -21.32 7.97 -30.27
N GLY A 330 -21.69 7.84 -28.99
CA GLY A 330 -22.77 6.98 -28.55
C GLY A 330 -22.48 6.22 -27.28
N LEU A 331 -23.26 5.19 -27.04
CA LEU A 331 -23.17 4.31 -25.90
C LEU A 331 -22.47 3.01 -26.30
N TRP A 332 -21.57 2.54 -25.44
CA TRP A 332 -20.77 1.34 -25.68
C TRP A 332 -20.84 0.41 -24.48
N LEU A 333 -20.89 -0.90 -24.73
CA LEU A 333 -20.67 -1.91 -23.69
C LEU A 333 -19.26 -2.46 -23.86
N TYR A 334 -18.44 -2.29 -22.85
CA TYR A 334 -17.05 -2.76 -22.82
C TYR A 334 -16.88 -3.90 -21.82
N ASP A 335 -16.24 -4.98 -22.27
CA ASP A 335 -15.86 -6.11 -21.42
C ASP A 335 -14.40 -5.97 -21.00
N THR A 336 -14.15 -5.87 -19.68
CA THR A 336 -12.84 -5.55 -19.12
C THR A 336 -11.86 -6.71 -19.16
N ILE A 337 -12.35 -7.96 -19.27
CA ILE A 337 -11.52 -9.16 -19.37
C ILE A 337 -11.15 -9.45 -20.82
N SER A 338 -12.16 -9.64 -21.67
CA SER A 338 -11.95 -9.95 -23.09
C SER A 338 -11.46 -8.74 -23.89
N LYS A 339 -11.55 -7.53 -23.32
CA LYS A 339 -11.20 -6.24 -23.97
C LYS A 339 -11.97 -5.99 -25.26
N THR A 340 -13.16 -6.55 -25.36
CA THR A 340 -14.06 -6.38 -26.51
C THR A 340 -15.07 -5.27 -26.22
N GLN A 341 -15.55 -4.63 -27.31
CA GLN A 341 -16.56 -3.59 -27.23
C GLN A 341 -17.72 -3.86 -28.19
N GLN A 342 -18.92 -3.47 -27.77
CA GLN A 342 -20.15 -3.52 -28.55
C GLN A 342 -20.75 -2.14 -28.58
N GLY A 343 -21.16 -1.67 -29.74
CA GLY A 343 -21.73 -0.35 -29.96
C GLY A 343 -21.30 0.24 -31.32
N PRO A 344 -21.58 1.51 -31.59
CA PRO A 344 -22.32 2.41 -30.72
C PRO A 344 -23.83 2.11 -30.72
N PHE A 345 -24.46 2.21 -29.54
CA PHE A 345 -25.91 2.21 -29.42
C PHE A 345 -26.39 3.68 -29.50
N THR A 346 -27.26 3.99 -30.45
CA THR A 346 -27.75 5.36 -30.70
C THR A 346 -29.28 5.38 -30.77
N SER A 347 -29.89 6.58 -30.83
CA SER A 347 -31.33 6.73 -30.89
C SER A 347 -31.98 6.27 -32.21
N ASN A 348 -31.22 6.09 -33.28
CA ASN A 348 -31.79 5.79 -34.61
C ASN A 348 -31.21 4.55 -35.30
N GLY A 349 -30.43 3.71 -34.58
CA GLY A 349 -29.82 2.50 -35.19
C GLY A 349 -28.78 2.75 -36.27
N ALA A 350 -28.54 4.01 -36.64
CA ALA A 350 -27.53 4.44 -37.58
C ALA A 350 -26.40 5.15 -36.83
N ILE A 351 -25.17 4.95 -37.23
CA ILE A 351 -24.01 5.72 -36.77
C ILE A 351 -24.37 7.20 -37.02
N ALA A 352 -24.59 7.96 -35.92
CA ALA A 352 -24.86 9.39 -36.04
C ALA A 352 -23.70 10.03 -36.81
N SER A 353 -24.01 10.70 -37.91
CA SER A 353 -23.00 11.49 -38.61
C SER A 353 -22.46 12.55 -37.65
N SER A 354 -21.17 12.83 -37.73
CA SER A 354 -20.39 13.63 -36.78
C SER A 354 -20.89 15.09 -36.55
N GLU A 355 -21.99 15.48 -37.09
CA GLU A 355 -22.51 16.85 -37.04
C GLU A 355 -23.82 17.03 -36.26
N ASP A 356 -24.51 15.95 -35.89
CA ASP A 356 -25.77 16.08 -35.13
C ASP A 356 -25.47 16.19 -33.61
N THR A 357 -25.35 17.44 -33.15
CA THR A 357 -24.97 17.79 -31.77
C THR A 357 -26.06 17.52 -30.73
N ASN A 358 -27.25 17.11 -31.15
CA ASN A 358 -28.44 17.02 -30.28
C ASN A 358 -28.49 15.71 -29.46
N ASP A 359 -27.85 14.63 -29.90
CA ASP A 359 -27.90 13.31 -29.22
C ASP A 359 -26.68 13.01 -28.38
N LYS A 360 -25.87 14.03 -27.99
CA LYS A 360 -24.74 13.80 -27.10
C LYS A 360 -25.19 13.20 -25.78
N LEU A 361 -24.63 12.01 -25.47
CA LEU A 361 -24.81 11.35 -24.19
C LEU A 361 -23.98 12.07 -23.14
N LEU A 362 -24.61 12.40 -22.01
CA LEU A 362 -23.98 13.16 -20.94
C LEU A 362 -23.76 12.32 -19.69
N SER A 363 -24.71 11.44 -19.35
CA SER A 363 -24.56 10.53 -18.23
C SER A 363 -25.28 9.21 -18.49
N VAL A 364 -24.78 8.12 -17.91
CA VAL A 364 -25.35 6.77 -18.01
C VAL A 364 -25.46 6.15 -16.64
N PHE A 365 -26.54 5.42 -16.38
CA PHE A 365 -26.76 4.69 -15.14
C PHE A 365 -27.49 3.36 -15.42
N TYR A 366 -26.87 2.26 -15.01
CA TYR A 366 -27.51 0.95 -15.04
C TYR A 366 -28.12 0.62 -13.69
N HIS A 367 -29.41 0.39 -13.67
CA HIS A 367 -30.14 0.01 -12.48
C HIS A 367 -30.30 -1.51 -12.41
N THR A 368 -29.58 -2.15 -11.50
CA THR A 368 -29.50 -3.60 -11.36
C THR A 368 -30.84 -4.25 -11.00
N LYS A 369 -31.65 -3.61 -10.13
CA LYS A 369 -32.94 -4.15 -9.67
C LYS A 369 -33.97 -4.25 -10.82
N SER A 370 -34.01 -3.31 -11.74
CA SER A 370 -34.93 -3.29 -12.87
C SER A 370 -34.33 -3.76 -14.19
N ASP A 371 -33.05 -4.16 -14.18
CA ASP A 371 -32.26 -4.54 -15.38
C ASP A 371 -32.42 -3.51 -16.52
N ALA A 372 -32.33 -2.24 -16.18
CA ALA A 372 -32.59 -1.13 -17.10
C ALA A 372 -31.42 -0.15 -17.16
N LEU A 373 -31.04 0.26 -18.36
CA LEU A 373 -30.04 1.27 -18.59
C LEU A 373 -30.69 2.58 -18.96
N TRP A 374 -30.38 3.63 -18.22
CA TRP A 374 -30.87 4.98 -18.40
C TRP A 374 -29.74 5.92 -18.80
N VAL A 375 -30.07 6.86 -19.66
CA VAL A 375 -29.08 7.79 -20.25
C VAL A 375 -29.67 9.19 -20.26
N THR A 376 -28.86 10.16 -19.85
CA THR A 376 -29.19 11.57 -20.08
C THR A 376 -28.50 12.06 -21.34
N THR A 377 -29.22 12.88 -22.08
CA THR A 377 -28.76 13.52 -23.31
C THR A 377 -28.89 15.02 -23.22
N ARG A 378 -28.47 15.74 -24.25
CA ARG A 378 -28.75 17.18 -24.38
C ARG A 378 -30.22 17.47 -24.58
N THR A 379 -31.01 16.51 -25.00
CA THR A 379 -32.41 16.69 -25.35
C THR A 379 -33.40 16.00 -24.45
N GLY A 380 -32.96 15.24 -23.45
CA GLY A 380 -33.84 14.58 -22.50
C GLY A 380 -33.31 13.31 -21.85
N LEU A 381 -34.22 12.59 -21.23
CA LEU A 381 -34.00 11.28 -20.61
C LEU A 381 -34.34 10.17 -21.60
N ALA A 382 -33.43 9.25 -21.82
CA ALA A 382 -33.60 8.07 -22.67
C ALA A 382 -33.33 6.77 -21.93
N LYS A 383 -33.86 5.66 -22.45
CA LYS A 383 -33.65 4.31 -21.98
C LYS A 383 -33.17 3.42 -23.11
N LEU A 384 -32.25 2.50 -22.83
CA LEU A 384 -31.85 1.49 -23.81
C LEU A 384 -32.93 0.41 -23.92
N ASN A 385 -33.45 0.22 -25.14
CA ASN A 385 -34.32 -0.90 -25.47
C ASN A 385 -33.44 -2.15 -25.71
N PRO A 386 -33.59 -3.22 -24.92
CA PRO A 386 -32.71 -4.39 -25.04
C PRO A 386 -32.99 -5.23 -26.31
N GLN A 387 -34.16 -5.15 -26.92
CA GLN A 387 -34.53 -5.89 -28.11
C GLN A 387 -34.01 -5.22 -29.39
N THR A 388 -34.25 -3.91 -29.49
CA THR A 388 -33.84 -3.14 -30.65
C THR A 388 -32.42 -2.61 -30.58
N ARG A 389 -31.83 -2.62 -29.36
CA ARG A 389 -30.53 -2.02 -29.03
C ARG A 389 -30.44 -0.52 -29.35
N ASN A 390 -31.57 0.15 -29.38
CA ASN A 390 -31.67 1.60 -29.61
C ASN A 390 -31.97 2.34 -28.30
N LEU A 391 -31.52 3.60 -28.23
CA LEU A 391 -31.92 4.52 -27.18
C LEU A 391 -33.31 5.12 -27.51
N GLU A 392 -34.27 4.95 -26.63
CA GLU A 392 -35.61 5.50 -26.75
C GLU A 392 -35.79 6.66 -25.76
N PHE A 393 -36.18 7.83 -26.29
CA PHE A 393 -36.52 8.97 -25.44
C PHE A 393 -37.78 8.68 -24.64
N VAL A 394 -37.72 8.94 -23.34
CA VAL A 394 -38.80 8.57 -22.40
C VAL A 394 -39.42 9.83 -21.81
N ALA A 395 -38.62 10.82 -21.38
CA ALA A 395 -39.12 11.98 -20.65
C ALA A 395 -38.20 13.21 -20.80
N LEU A 396 -38.61 14.35 -20.22
CA LEU A 396 -37.81 15.58 -20.09
C LEU A 396 -37.34 16.13 -21.43
N ASN A 397 -38.17 16.01 -22.44
CA ASN A 397 -37.88 16.49 -23.79
C ASN A 397 -37.49 17.98 -23.80
N GLY A 398 -36.39 18.30 -24.47
CA GLY A 398 -35.81 19.64 -24.52
C GLY A 398 -35.02 20.05 -23.26
N LYS A 399 -34.84 19.15 -22.29
CA LYS A 399 -34.04 19.40 -21.09
C LYS A 399 -32.67 18.69 -21.21
N SER A 400 -31.60 19.46 -21.06
CA SER A 400 -30.24 18.92 -21.10
C SER A 400 -29.84 18.34 -19.74
N GLY A 401 -29.60 17.03 -19.65
CA GLY A 401 -29.30 16.36 -18.40
C GLY A 401 -27.81 16.02 -18.20
N TYR A 402 -27.21 16.56 -17.16
CA TYR A 402 -25.80 16.37 -16.85
C TYR A 402 -25.51 15.20 -15.92
N SER A 403 -26.46 14.81 -15.10
CA SER A 403 -26.31 13.71 -14.16
C SER A 403 -27.60 12.90 -14.02
N ILE A 404 -27.42 11.62 -13.70
CA ILE A 404 -28.52 10.70 -13.43
C ILE A 404 -28.16 9.81 -12.23
N ASN A 405 -29.14 9.55 -11.39
CA ASN A 405 -29.10 8.54 -10.35
C ASN A 405 -30.49 7.90 -10.21
N ILE A 406 -30.55 6.72 -9.60
CA ILE A 406 -31.82 6.03 -9.36
C ILE A 406 -31.85 5.61 -7.89
N ASP A 407 -32.92 5.95 -7.19
CA ASP A 407 -33.08 5.62 -5.80
C ASP A 407 -33.60 4.19 -5.59
N ASP A 408 -33.74 3.81 -4.33
CA ASP A 408 -34.18 2.47 -3.96
C ASP A 408 -35.62 2.13 -4.38
N ASP A 409 -36.45 3.15 -4.57
CA ASP A 409 -37.84 3.03 -5.06
C ASP A 409 -37.90 2.93 -6.60
N GLY A 410 -36.78 3.15 -7.27
CA GLY A 410 -36.66 3.12 -8.74
C GLY A 410 -37.02 4.44 -9.40
N ASP A 411 -37.13 5.53 -8.64
CA ASP A 411 -37.35 6.87 -9.16
C ASP A 411 -36.03 7.44 -9.71
N ILE A 412 -36.08 8.08 -10.84
CA ILE A 412 -34.93 8.60 -11.55
C ILE A 412 -34.69 10.05 -11.19
N TRP A 413 -33.56 10.33 -10.60
CA TRP A 413 -33.07 11.65 -10.29
C TRP A 413 -32.26 12.20 -11.46
N TYR A 414 -32.74 13.27 -12.06
CA TYR A 414 -32.19 13.88 -13.26
C TYR A 414 -31.74 15.32 -12.98
N GLY A 415 -30.43 15.55 -13.04
CA GLY A 415 -29.84 16.87 -12.87
C GLY A 415 -29.71 17.59 -14.22
N GLY A 416 -30.45 18.65 -14.40
CA GLY A 416 -30.43 19.47 -15.61
C GLY A 416 -29.31 20.51 -15.60
N TYR A 417 -28.82 20.92 -16.79
CA TYR A 417 -27.77 21.93 -16.91
C TYR A 417 -28.20 23.32 -16.43
N SER A 418 -29.39 23.73 -16.83
CA SER A 418 -29.97 25.06 -16.50
C SER A 418 -31.38 24.97 -15.93
N ASP A 419 -31.96 23.78 -15.89
CA ASP A 419 -33.37 23.57 -15.62
C ASP A 419 -33.66 23.04 -14.21
N GLY A 420 -32.61 22.84 -13.40
CA GLY A 420 -32.72 22.35 -12.03
C GLY A 420 -32.75 20.84 -11.92
N LEU A 421 -33.38 20.34 -10.85
CA LEU A 421 -33.43 18.93 -10.52
C LEU A 421 -34.83 18.38 -10.76
N PHE A 422 -34.94 17.22 -11.40
CA PHE A 422 -36.20 16.53 -11.67
C PHE A 422 -36.18 15.12 -11.06
N VAL A 423 -37.32 14.63 -10.63
CA VAL A 423 -37.57 13.23 -10.28
C VAL A 423 -38.64 12.68 -11.21
N TYR A 424 -38.26 11.71 -12.01
CA TYR A 424 -39.13 10.98 -12.92
C TYR A 424 -39.43 9.59 -12.36
N ARG A 425 -40.71 9.23 -12.30
CA ARG A 425 -41.18 7.93 -11.85
C ARG A 425 -41.56 7.04 -13.04
N PRO A 426 -40.76 6.02 -13.37
CA PRO A 426 -41.00 5.16 -14.52
C PRO A 426 -42.33 4.37 -14.43
N SER A 427 -42.76 3.97 -13.22
CA SER A 427 -44.02 3.24 -13.01
C SER A 427 -45.27 4.05 -13.29
N GLU A 428 -45.18 5.38 -13.24
CA GLU A 428 -46.27 6.29 -13.49
C GLU A 428 -46.09 7.10 -14.79
N ASP A 429 -44.96 6.93 -15.48
CA ASP A 429 -44.55 7.62 -16.69
C ASP A 429 -44.68 9.15 -16.59
N ARG A 430 -44.22 9.71 -15.46
CA ARG A 430 -44.30 11.16 -15.22
C ARG A 430 -43.20 11.72 -14.33
N VAL A 431 -42.97 13.01 -14.49
CA VAL A 431 -42.17 13.79 -13.54
C VAL A 431 -43.01 14.06 -12.29
N ILE A 432 -42.54 13.60 -11.14
CA ILE A 432 -43.26 13.73 -9.86
C ILE A 432 -42.78 14.91 -9.03
N LYS A 433 -41.54 15.39 -9.25
CA LYS A 433 -40.97 16.57 -8.57
C LYS A 433 -40.03 17.33 -9.50
N GLN A 434 -39.94 18.64 -9.27
CA GLN A 434 -39.03 19.58 -9.93
C GLN A 434 -38.65 20.69 -8.95
N TRP A 435 -37.37 21.07 -8.94
CA TRP A 435 -36.83 22.21 -8.18
C TRP A 435 -36.02 23.12 -9.08
#